data_819a60ded6315a9fd77edea7c4cd5571
#
_entry.id   819a60ded6315a9fd77edea7c4cd5571
#
_cell.length_a   1.000
_cell.length_b   1.000
_cell.length_c   1.000
_cell.angle_alpha   90.00
_cell.angle_beta   90.00
_cell.angle_gamma   90.00
#
_symmetry.space_group_name_H-M   'P 1'
#
loop_
_entity.id
_entity.type
_entity.pdbx_description
1 polymer ?
#
loop_
_entity_poly.entity_id
_entity_poly.type
_entity_poly.pdbx_seq_one_letter_code
_entity_poly.pdbx_strand_id
1 'polypeptide(L)'
;GLGDVYKRQETQIMEYILDKYKPLVRKKANAMYLIGGETDDLIQEGMIGLFKAIRDYDAGRETSFFHFAELCISRQLYNAVEASNRKKHAPLNSYVSFYAGSEEEGQSLLDSLSSGEIGNPEDMIISQENAKQFWKQLRERLSGMEQQVLDEYLSGLNYKQIAQRMGKSPKAIDNALQRIKGKIC
;
A
#
# COMPACT_ATOMS: atom_id res chain seq x y z
N GLY A 1 8.66 -2.68 -40.23
CA GLY A 1 9.11 -1.31 -40.52
C GLY A 1 9.62 -0.59 -39.27
N LEU A 2 10.12 0.62 -39.42
CA LEU A 2 10.62 1.46 -38.29
C LEU A 2 9.58 1.62 -37.17
N GLY A 3 8.29 1.74 -37.46
CA GLY A 3 7.21 1.82 -36.49
C GLY A 3 7.08 0.60 -35.56
N ASP A 4 7.38 -0.58 -36.07
CA ASP A 4 7.31 -1.82 -35.28
C ASP A 4 8.49 -1.95 -34.32
N VAL A 5 9.64 -1.39 -34.68
CA VAL A 5 10.83 -1.33 -33.82
C VAL A 5 10.57 -0.38 -32.64
N TYR A 6 10.03 0.80 -32.88
CA TYR A 6 9.68 1.76 -31.82
C TYR A 6 8.64 1.19 -30.85
N LYS A 7 7.58 0.57 -31.35
CA LYS A 7 6.56 -0.08 -30.51
C LYS A 7 7.13 -1.18 -29.64
N ARG A 8 8.07 -1.99 -30.16
CA ARG A 8 8.75 -3.02 -29.38
C ARG A 8 9.62 -2.42 -28.28
N GLN A 9 10.35 -1.34 -28.59
CA GLN A 9 11.18 -0.66 -27.58
C GLN A 9 10.32 -0.04 -26.46
N GLU A 10 9.22 0.63 -26.79
CA GLU A 10 8.28 1.17 -25.79
C GLU A 10 7.70 0.07 -24.91
N THR A 11 7.31 -1.07 -25.48
CA THR A 11 6.79 -2.21 -24.73
C THR A 11 7.85 -2.78 -23.78
N GLN A 12 9.09 -2.94 -24.22
CA GLN A 12 10.19 -3.45 -23.40
C GLN A 12 10.53 -2.51 -22.24
N ILE A 13 10.52 -1.20 -22.49
CA ILE A 13 10.77 -0.20 -21.44
C ILE A 13 9.63 -0.24 -20.41
N MET A 14 8.38 -0.33 -20.88
CA MET A 14 7.22 -0.43 -19.99
C MET A 14 7.28 -1.69 -19.12
N GLU A 15 7.56 -2.85 -19.71
CA GLU A 15 7.71 -4.11 -18.97
C GLU A 15 8.84 -4.02 -17.94
N TYR A 16 9.98 -3.44 -18.30
CA TYR A 16 11.08 -3.22 -17.37
C TYR A 16 10.67 -2.35 -16.16
N ILE A 17 9.96 -1.24 -16.39
CA ILE A 17 9.51 -0.36 -15.31
C ILE A 17 8.48 -1.06 -14.44
N LEU A 18 7.52 -1.78 -15.04
CA LEU A 18 6.52 -2.55 -14.31
C LEU A 18 7.18 -3.58 -13.38
N ASP A 19 8.16 -4.33 -13.88
CA ASP A 19 8.88 -5.32 -13.06
C ASP A 19 9.71 -4.67 -11.96
N LYS A 20 10.38 -3.57 -12.27
CA LYS A 20 11.20 -2.81 -11.29
C LYS A 20 10.37 -2.27 -10.13
N TYR A 21 9.16 -1.79 -10.39
CA TYR A 21 8.28 -1.18 -9.38
C TYR A 21 7.26 -2.15 -8.76
N LYS A 22 7.19 -3.38 -9.24
CA LYS A 22 6.31 -4.41 -8.68
C LYS A 22 6.49 -4.66 -7.18
N PRO A 23 7.71 -4.65 -6.60
CA PRO A 23 7.90 -4.72 -5.16
C PRO A 23 7.25 -3.57 -4.39
N LEU A 24 7.28 -2.35 -4.93
CA LEU A 24 6.60 -1.20 -4.35
C LEU A 24 5.08 -1.39 -4.34
N VAL A 25 4.52 -1.88 -5.45
CA VAL A 25 3.08 -2.21 -5.55
C VAL A 25 2.69 -3.24 -4.49
N ARG A 26 3.46 -4.30 -4.33
CA ARG A 26 3.21 -5.34 -3.32
C ARG A 26 3.25 -4.79 -1.90
N LYS A 27 4.24 -3.97 -1.60
CA LYS A 27 4.38 -3.33 -0.29
C LYS A 27 3.16 -2.48 0.06
N LYS A 28 2.70 -1.66 -0.89
CA LYS A 28 1.51 -0.81 -0.72
C LYS A 28 0.21 -1.64 -0.64
N ALA A 29 0.07 -2.65 -1.49
CA ALA A 29 -1.08 -3.55 -1.47
C ALA A 29 -1.18 -4.34 -0.15
N ASN A 30 -0.07 -4.82 0.39
CA ASN A 30 -0.04 -5.53 1.66
C ASN A 30 -0.49 -4.62 2.83
N ALA A 31 -0.03 -3.37 2.85
CA ALA A 31 -0.47 -2.40 3.85
C ALA A 31 -1.99 -2.15 3.75
N MET A 32 -2.51 -2.00 2.54
CA MET A 32 -3.95 -1.80 2.30
C MET A 32 -4.80 -3.02 2.64
N TYR A 33 -4.28 -4.24 2.46
CA TYR A 33 -4.97 -5.46 2.87
C TYR A 33 -5.29 -5.46 4.36
N LEU A 34 -4.34 -5.04 5.18
CA LEU A 34 -4.53 -4.98 6.64
C LEU A 34 -5.66 -4.03 7.05
N ILE A 35 -5.97 -3.03 6.24
CA ILE A 35 -7.02 -2.03 6.50
C ILE A 35 -8.39 -2.45 5.95
N GLY A 36 -8.53 -3.58 5.29
CA GLY A 36 -9.83 -4.09 4.85
C GLY A 36 -9.96 -4.52 3.39
N GLY A 37 -8.90 -4.42 2.58
CA GLY A 37 -8.89 -4.88 1.20
C GLY A 37 -8.76 -6.41 1.05
N GLU A 38 -8.93 -6.90 -0.17
CA GLU A 38 -8.63 -8.28 -0.56
C GLU A 38 -7.32 -8.29 -1.37
N THR A 39 -6.40 -9.23 -1.06
CA THR A 39 -4.99 -9.12 -1.49
C THR A 39 -4.80 -9.19 -3.01
N ASP A 40 -5.49 -10.12 -3.68
CA ASP A 40 -5.26 -10.35 -5.11
C ASP A 40 -5.74 -9.17 -5.96
N ASP A 41 -6.91 -8.63 -5.62
CA ASP A 41 -7.46 -7.46 -6.30
C ASP A 41 -6.62 -6.22 -6.07
N LEU A 42 -6.03 -6.06 -4.87
CA LEU A 42 -5.21 -4.91 -4.55
C LEU A 42 -3.89 -4.87 -5.34
N ILE A 43 -3.24 -6.01 -5.59
CA ILE A 43 -2.04 -6.04 -6.42
C ILE A 43 -2.38 -5.61 -7.85
N GLN A 44 -3.48 -6.09 -8.41
CA GLN A 44 -3.93 -5.69 -9.74
C GLN A 44 -4.27 -4.20 -9.79
N GLU A 45 -4.99 -3.68 -8.81
CA GLU A 45 -5.30 -2.26 -8.71
C GLU A 45 -4.04 -1.40 -8.57
N GLY A 46 -3.08 -1.82 -7.76
CA GLY A 46 -1.78 -1.15 -7.65
C GLY A 46 -0.99 -1.15 -8.97
N MET A 47 -1.04 -2.24 -9.72
CA MET A 47 -0.42 -2.32 -11.06
C MET A 47 -1.10 -1.37 -12.06
N ILE A 48 -2.42 -1.21 -11.97
CA ILE A 48 -3.15 -0.20 -12.76
C ILE A 48 -2.69 1.21 -12.40
N GLY A 49 -2.51 1.50 -11.11
CA GLY A 49 -1.97 2.78 -10.65
C GLY A 49 -0.56 3.06 -11.19
N LEU A 50 0.30 2.04 -11.19
CA LEU A 50 1.64 2.13 -11.76
C LEU A 50 1.61 2.37 -13.27
N PHE A 51 0.75 1.67 -14.00
CA PHE A 51 0.57 1.87 -15.45
C PHE A 51 0.13 3.30 -15.77
N LYS A 52 -0.82 3.83 -15.00
CA LYS A 52 -1.24 5.23 -15.13
C LYS A 52 -0.08 6.20 -14.88
N ALA A 53 0.75 5.93 -13.87
CA ALA A 53 1.92 6.74 -13.59
C ALA A 53 2.93 6.74 -14.75
N ILE A 54 3.20 5.59 -15.37
CA ILE A 54 4.10 5.50 -16.53
C ILE A 54 3.56 6.33 -17.70
N ARG A 55 2.26 6.25 -17.95
CA ARG A 55 1.62 6.96 -19.05
C ARG A 55 1.59 8.48 -18.85
N ASP A 56 1.30 8.91 -17.63
CA ASP A 56 0.94 10.30 -17.32
C ASP A 56 2.11 11.11 -16.72
N TYR A 57 3.27 10.47 -16.48
CA TYR A 57 4.44 11.14 -15.94
C TYR A 57 5.03 12.15 -16.90
N ASP A 58 5.26 13.34 -16.41
CA ASP A 58 5.92 14.43 -17.12
C ASP A 58 7.26 14.75 -16.45
N ALA A 59 8.35 14.44 -17.13
CA ALA A 59 9.71 14.70 -16.64
C ALA A 59 10.06 16.19 -16.54
N GLY A 60 9.25 17.08 -17.13
CA GLY A 60 9.39 18.53 -17.00
C GLY A 60 8.91 19.10 -15.66
N ARG A 61 8.29 18.27 -14.82
CA ARG A 61 7.87 18.68 -13.47
C ARG A 61 8.94 18.35 -12.44
N GLU A 62 8.95 19.08 -11.34
CA GLU A 62 9.95 18.93 -10.26
C GLU A 62 9.84 17.61 -9.47
N THR A 63 8.82 16.79 -9.71
CA THR A 63 8.57 15.54 -9.01
C THR A 63 9.29 14.36 -9.68
N SER A 64 10.01 13.54 -8.90
CA SER A 64 10.62 12.32 -9.42
C SER A 64 9.56 11.28 -9.84
N PHE A 65 9.91 10.42 -10.81
CA PHE A 65 9.01 9.33 -11.21
C PHE A 65 8.63 8.43 -10.03
N PHE A 66 9.57 8.16 -9.12
CA PHE A 66 9.30 7.33 -7.94
C PHE A 66 8.16 7.90 -7.09
N HIS A 67 8.23 9.18 -6.72
CA HIS A 67 7.18 9.82 -5.93
C HIS A 67 5.86 9.91 -6.66
N PHE A 68 5.90 10.22 -7.95
CA PHE A 68 4.69 10.25 -8.77
C PHE A 68 4.03 8.87 -8.88
N ALA A 69 4.82 7.82 -9.11
CA ALA A 69 4.34 6.44 -9.17
C ALA A 69 3.77 5.99 -7.81
N GLU A 70 4.46 6.30 -6.72
CA GLU A 70 4.00 6.00 -5.36
C GLU A 70 2.63 6.62 -5.07
N LEU A 71 2.45 7.89 -5.44
CA LEU A 71 1.17 8.60 -5.29
C LEU A 71 0.06 7.96 -6.14
N CYS A 72 0.34 7.67 -7.41
CA CYS A 72 -0.64 7.05 -8.31
C CYS A 72 -1.06 5.65 -7.83
N ILE A 73 -0.10 4.84 -7.37
CA ILE A 73 -0.36 3.51 -6.79
C ILE A 73 -1.24 3.64 -5.54
N SER A 74 -0.86 4.51 -4.62
CA SER A 74 -1.58 4.70 -3.36
C SER A 74 -3.02 5.17 -3.59
N ARG A 75 -3.23 6.16 -4.46
CA ARG A 75 -4.58 6.65 -4.81
C ARG A 75 -5.44 5.57 -5.47
N GLN A 76 -4.87 4.79 -6.38
CA GLN A 76 -5.61 3.70 -7.04
C GLN A 76 -6.03 2.63 -6.03
N LEU A 77 -5.12 2.23 -5.14
CA LEU A 77 -5.41 1.26 -4.07
C LEU A 77 -6.48 1.78 -3.11
N TYR A 78 -6.37 3.04 -2.70
CA TYR A 78 -7.38 3.67 -1.85
C TYR A 78 -8.78 3.64 -2.47
N ASN A 79 -8.89 4.09 -3.71
CA ASN A 79 -10.16 4.10 -4.42
C ASN A 79 -10.78 2.70 -4.56
N ALA A 80 -9.94 1.68 -4.75
CA ALA A 80 -10.38 0.29 -4.83
C ALA A 80 -10.92 -0.22 -3.49
N VAL A 81 -10.24 0.06 -2.39
CA VAL A 81 -10.69 -0.31 -1.03
C VAL A 81 -11.99 0.40 -0.69
N GLU A 82 -12.08 1.70 -0.96
CA GLU A 82 -13.28 2.48 -0.70
C GLU A 82 -14.47 1.97 -1.53
N ALA A 83 -14.28 1.68 -2.81
CA ALA A 83 -15.31 1.11 -3.66
C ALA A 83 -15.77 -0.28 -3.19
N SER A 84 -14.85 -1.12 -2.71
CA SER A 84 -15.17 -2.42 -2.13
C SER A 84 -16.00 -2.29 -0.85
N ASN A 85 -15.65 -1.35 0.02
CA ASN A 85 -16.37 -1.11 1.27
C ASN A 85 -17.79 -0.58 1.04
N ARG A 86 -17.99 0.28 0.04
CA ARG A 86 -19.34 0.74 -0.36
C ARG A 86 -20.23 -0.40 -0.86
N LYS A 87 -19.67 -1.38 -1.56
CA LYS A 87 -20.42 -2.54 -2.07
C LYS A 87 -20.82 -3.54 -0.99
N LYS A 88 -20.06 -3.65 0.08
CA LYS A 88 -20.26 -4.67 1.13
C LYS A 88 -21.34 -4.32 2.14
N HIS A 89 -22.00 -3.16 2.11
CA HIS A 89 -23.05 -2.74 3.06
C HIS A 89 -22.81 -3.26 4.50
N ALA A 90 -21.59 -3.14 5.00
CA ALA A 90 -21.30 -3.49 6.39
C ALA A 90 -21.76 -2.37 7.31
N PRO A 91 -22.36 -2.65 8.49
CA PRO A 91 -22.70 -1.62 9.45
C PRO A 91 -21.40 -0.94 9.92
N LEU A 92 -21.32 0.35 9.63
CA LEU A 92 -20.16 1.23 9.64
C LEU A 92 -19.65 1.64 11.03
N ASN A 93 -19.74 0.82 12.06
CA ASN A 93 -19.55 1.32 13.42
C ASN A 93 -18.17 1.08 14.06
N SER A 94 -17.13 0.73 13.33
CA SER A 94 -15.80 0.53 13.95
C SER A 94 -14.58 0.81 13.10
N TYR A 95 -14.68 1.61 12.05
CA TYR A 95 -13.48 2.06 11.33
C TYR A 95 -12.92 3.33 11.98
N VAL A 96 -11.78 3.20 12.64
CA VAL A 96 -10.87 4.35 12.75
C VAL A 96 -10.40 4.59 11.33
N SER A 97 -10.97 5.60 10.68
CA SER A 97 -10.56 6.01 9.35
C SER A 97 -9.12 6.50 9.45
N PHE A 98 -8.17 5.77 8.86
CA PHE A 98 -6.82 6.29 8.57
C PHE A 98 -6.88 7.54 7.68
N TYR A 99 -8.08 7.91 7.26
CA TYR A 99 -8.45 9.01 6.39
C TYR A 99 -9.26 10.09 7.09
N ALA A 100 -9.38 10.04 8.41
CA ALA A 100 -9.97 11.12 9.20
C ALA A 100 -8.98 12.29 9.34
N GLY A 101 -8.54 12.81 8.22
CA GLY A 101 -8.09 14.16 8.03
C GLY A 101 -9.20 14.88 7.30
N SER A 102 -9.56 16.08 7.74
CA SER A 102 -10.62 16.92 7.20
C SER A 102 -10.72 16.87 5.67
N GLU A 103 -11.94 16.81 5.15
CA GLU A 103 -12.26 16.81 3.70
C GLU A 103 -11.68 18.02 2.93
N GLU A 104 -11.04 18.97 3.60
CA GLU A 104 -10.47 20.19 3.02
C GLU A 104 -8.95 20.15 2.74
N GLU A 105 -8.19 19.18 3.26
CA GLU A 105 -6.72 19.12 3.07
C GLU A 105 -6.19 17.74 2.67
N GLY A 106 -6.64 17.15 1.65
CA GLY A 106 -6.08 16.09 0.79
C GLY A 106 -4.93 15.18 1.25
N GLN A 107 -4.55 15.18 2.54
CA GLN A 107 -3.48 14.37 3.08
C GLN A 107 -4.03 13.35 4.07
N SER A 108 -4.05 12.09 3.66
CA SER A 108 -4.41 10.99 4.52
C SER A 108 -3.22 10.55 5.40
N LEU A 109 -3.50 9.94 6.56
CA LEU A 109 -2.48 9.30 7.40
C LEU A 109 -1.61 8.32 6.59
N LEU A 110 -2.18 7.74 5.54
CA LEU A 110 -1.48 6.87 4.61
C LEU A 110 -0.47 7.63 3.74
N ASP A 111 -0.78 8.84 3.31
CA ASP A 111 0.15 9.70 2.58
C ASP A 111 1.30 10.15 3.49
N SER A 112 1.03 10.39 4.77
CA SER A 112 2.05 10.69 5.78
C SER A 112 2.96 9.50 6.09
N LEU A 113 2.45 8.28 5.98
CA LEU A 113 3.23 7.04 6.17
C LEU A 113 4.04 6.67 4.93
N SER A 114 3.64 7.15 3.74
CA SER A 114 4.23 6.77 2.47
C SER A 114 5.09 7.85 1.83
N SER A 115 4.81 9.12 2.10
CA SER A 115 5.57 10.24 1.56
C SER A 115 6.30 10.96 2.70
N GLY A 116 7.62 10.89 2.71
CA GLY A 116 8.45 11.74 3.56
C GLY A 116 8.44 13.22 3.13
N GLU A 117 7.36 13.77 2.53
CA GLU A 117 7.33 15.12 1.97
C GLU A 117 6.05 15.92 2.24
N ILE A 118 6.29 17.02 2.95
CA ILE A 118 5.85 18.40 2.74
C ILE A 118 4.36 18.67 2.89
N GLY A 119 3.90 18.56 4.11
CA GLY A 119 2.83 19.38 4.68
C GLY A 119 3.42 20.38 5.67
N ASN A 120 2.59 21.25 6.24
CA ASN A 120 3.00 22.13 7.33
C ASN A 120 3.78 21.31 8.39
N PRO A 121 4.99 21.73 8.81
CA PRO A 121 5.82 20.97 9.76
C PRO A 121 5.09 20.57 11.04
N GLU A 122 4.13 21.36 11.51
CA GLU A 122 3.34 21.09 12.71
C GLU A 122 2.36 19.93 12.47
N ASP A 123 1.66 19.89 11.34
CA ASP A 123 0.72 18.83 10.99
C ASP A 123 1.44 17.50 10.70
N MET A 124 2.63 17.57 10.12
CA MET A 124 3.51 16.40 9.93
C MET A 124 3.95 15.79 11.27
N ILE A 125 4.28 16.61 12.26
CA ILE A 125 4.70 16.13 13.59
C ILE A 125 3.52 15.43 14.28
N ILE A 126 2.33 16.01 14.25
CA ILE A 126 1.12 15.46 14.86
C ILE A 126 0.73 14.14 14.18
N SER A 127 0.74 14.07 12.86
CA SER A 127 0.40 12.83 12.15
C SER A 127 1.48 11.74 12.31
N GLN A 128 2.76 12.09 12.40
CA GLN A 128 3.83 11.13 12.69
C GLN A 128 3.77 10.60 14.13
N GLU A 129 3.45 11.44 15.09
CA GLU A 129 3.27 11.00 16.49
C GLU A 129 2.06 10.08 16.63
N ASN A 130 0.94 10.42 16.00
CA ASN A 130 -0.26 9.58 15.99
C ASN A 130 0.01 8.23 15.32
N ALA A 131 0.74 8.22 14.21
CA ALA A 131 1.15 6.99 13.56
C ALA A 131 2.10 6.15 14.44
N LYS A 132 3.08 6.77 15.10
CA LYS A 132 3.99 6.07 16.02
C LYS A 132 3.23 5.48 17.22
N GLN A 133 2.30 6.23 17.80
CA GLN A 133 1.46 5.73 18.91
C GLN A 133 0.58 4.57 18.46
N PHE A 134 -0.05 4.67 17.29
CA PHE A 134 -0.84 3.58 16.72
C PHE A 134 0.00 2.31 16.55
N TRP A 135 1.16 2.42 15.89
CA TRP A 135 2.04 1.27 15.68
C TRP A 135 2.54 0.67 16.99
N LYS A 136 2.85 1.50 17.98
CA LYS A 136 3.24 1.04 19.32
C LYS A 136 2.12 0.25 19.98
N GLN A 137 0.91 0.81 20.04
CA GLN A 137 -0.27 0.16 20.62
C GLN A 137 -0.63 -1.14 19.89
N LEU A 138 -0.55 -1.15 18.56
CA LEU A 138 -0.77 -2.35 17.78
C LEU A 138 0.25 -3.43 18.13
N ARG A 139 1.55 -3.10 18.17
CA ARG A 139 2.61 -4.04 18.51
C ARG A 139 2.46 -4.63 19.92
N GLU A 140 2.02 -3.85 20.89
CA GLU A 140 1.73 -4.33 22.24
C GLU A 140 0.59 -5.36 22.29
N ARG A 141 -0.33 -5.32 21.33
CA ARG A 141 -1.45 -6.27 21.20
C ARG A 141 -1.10 -7.52 20.39
N LEU A 142 0.04 -7.53 19.71
CA LEU A 142 0.50 -8.63 18.89
C LEU A 142 1.44 -9.56 19.66
N SER A 143 1.31 -10.88 19.44
CA SER A 143 2.33 -11.83 19.89
C SER A 143 3.64 -11.63 19.14
N GLY A 144 4.77 -12.13 19.69
CA GLY A 144 6.06 -12.03 19.03
C GLY A 144 6.08 -12.62 17.61
N MET A 145 5.36 -13.73 17.40
CA MET A 145 5.20 -14.31 16.07
C MET A 145 4.39 -13.38 15.13
N GLU A 146 3.31 -12.81 15.61
CA GLU A 146 2.48 -11.89 14.83
C GLU A 146 3.23 -10.61 14.45
N GLN A 147 4.10 -10.10 15.34
CA GLN A 147 4.97 -8.97 15.04
C GLN A 147 5.95 -9.29 13.90
N GLN A 148 6.58 -10.44 13.94
CA GLN A 148 7.48 -10.87 12.86
C GLN A 148 6.72 -11.06 11.53
N VAL A 149 5.55 -11.66 11.56
CA VAL A 149 4.70 -11.82 10.37
C VAL A 149 4.30 -10.46 9.81
N LEU A 150 3.92 -9.51 10.66
CA LEU A 150 3.56 -8.15 10.27
C LEU A 150 4.73 -7.44 9.58
N ASP A 151 5.93 -7.49 10.16
CA ASP A 151 7.12 -6.84 9.61
C ASP A 151 7.48 -7.39 8.22
N GLU A 152 7.48 -8.71 8.07
CA GLU A 152 7.73 -9.37 6.78
C GLU A 152 6.63 -9.06 5.74
N TYR A 153 5.39 -9.00 6.17
CA TYR A 153 4.27 -8.68 5.29
C TYR A 153 4.29 -7.24 4.80
N LEU A 154 4.60 -6.29 5.68
CA LEU A 154 4.76 -4.87 5.33
C LEU A 154 6.01 -4.62 4.47
N SER A 155 6.99 -5.54 4.47
CA SER A 155 8.13 -5.47 3.54
C SER A 155 7.77 -5.89 2.10
N GLY A 156 6.56 -6.43 1.87
CA GLY A 156 6.04 -6.83 0.56
C GLY A 156 6.07 -8.33 0.28
N LEU A 157 6.42 -9.16 1.26
CA LEU A 157 6.38 -10.62 1.11
C LEU A 157 4.94 -11.15 1.16
N ASN A 158 4.66 -12.19 0.36
CA ASN A 158 3.40 -12.92 0.47
C ASN A 158 3.47 -13.98 1.58
N TYR A 159 2.30 -14.51 1.98
CA TYR A 159 2.22 -15.48 3.08
C TYR A 159 3.03 -16.75 2.85
N LYS A 160 3.22 -17.20 1.59
CA LYS A 160 4.05 -18.37 1.26
C LYS A 160 5.53 -18.09 1.46
N GLN A 161 5.99 -16.91 1.04
CA GLN A 161 7.37 -16.47 1.23
C GLN A 161 7.68 -16.28 2.72
N ILE A 162 6.77 -15.71 3.49
CA ILE A 162 6.90 -15.56 4.94
C ILE A 162 6.97 -16.93 5.62
N ALA A 163 6.10 -17.86 5.22
CA ALA A 163 6.10 -19.23 5.74
C ALA A 163 7.44 -19.92 5.53
N GLN A 164 7.99 -19.83 4.32
CA GLN A 164 9.29 -20.38 3.99
C GLN A 164 10.40 -19.75 4.83
N ARG A 165 10.40 -18.43 4.98
CA ARG A 165 11.42 -17.68 5.71
C ARG A 165 11.39 -17.93 7.21
N MET A 166 10.20 -18.09 7.79
CA MET A 166 9.99 -18.35 9.22
C MET A 166 9.99 -19.84 9.58
N GLY A 167 10.09 -20.75 8.62
CA GLY A 167 10.00 -22.20 8.85
C GLY A 167 8.64 -22.64 9.37
N LYS A 168 7.56 -21.99 8.94
CA LYS A 168 6.17 -22.25 9.33
C LYS A 168 5.35 -22.71 8.14
N SER A 169 4.17 -23.29 8.41
CA SER A 169 3.24 -23.63 7.32
C SER A 169 2.58 -22.37 6.76
N PRO A 170 2.27 -22.34 5.44
CA PRO A 170 1.54 -21.23 4.85
C PRO A 170 0.21 -20.94 5.56
N LYS A 171 -0.50 -21.96 6.01
CA LYS A 171 -1.74 -21.83 6.77
C LYS A 171 -1.54 -21.13 8.11
N ALA A 172 -0.43 -21.41 8.80
CA ALA A 172 -0.12 -20.75 10.07
C ALA A 172 0.13 -19.24 9.87
N ILE A 173 0.79 -18.85 8.78
CA ILE A 173 1.00 -17.44 8.43
C ILE A 173 -0.31 -16.78 8.01
N ASP A 174 -1.11 -17.40 7.19
CA ASP A 174 -2.43 -16.88 6.81
C ASP A 174 -3.32 -16.64 8.03
N ASN A 175 -3.39 -17.60 8.94
CA ASN A 175 -4.13 -17.46 10.20
C ASN A 175 -3.57 -16.30 11.06
N ALA A 176 -2.25 -16.11 11.09
CA ALA A 176 -1.63 -15.00 11.80
C ALA A 176 -2.03 -13.64 11.17
N LEU A 177 -2.00 -13.54 9.84
CA LEU A 177 -2.43 -12.34 9.13
C LEU A 177 -3.91 -12.01 9.38
N GLN A 178 -4.78 -13.02 9.40
CA GLN A 178 -6.20 -12.83 9.74
C GLN A 178 -6.39 -12.30 11.17
N ARG A 179 -5.63 -12.83 12.13
CA ARG A 179 -5.66 -12.32 13.53
C ARG A 179 -5.13 -10.91 13.62
N ILE A 180 -4.04 -10.59 12.92
CA ILE A 180 -3.49 -9.22 12.87
C ILE A 180 -4.53 -8.26 12.28
N LYS A 181 -5.15 -8.63 11.16
CA LYS A 181 -6.21 -7.85 10.54
C LYS A 181 -7.37 -7.59 11.50
N GLY A 182 -7.82 -8.62 12.23
CA GLY A 182 -8.88 -8.47 13.23
C GLY A 182 -8.50 -7.60 14.45
N LYS A 183 -7.21 -7.40 14.72
CA LYS A 183 -6.73 -6.49 15.78
C LYS A 183 -6.55 -5.04 15.31
N ILE A 184 -6.46 -4.81 14.02
CA ILE A 184 -6.38 -3.49 13.38
C ILE A 184 -7.79 -2.92 13.18
N CYS A 185 -8.71 -3.74 12.72
CA CYS A 185 -10.13 -3.42 12.56
C CYS A 185 -10.87 -3.77 13.86
#